data_d2936f4527593174e02b6e8719dfc86a
#
_entry.id   d2936f4527593174e02b6e8719dfc86a
#
_cell.length_a   1.000
_cell.length_b   1.000
_cell.length_c   1.000
_cell.angle_alpha   90.00
_cell.angle_beta   90.00
_cell.angle_gamma   90.00
#
_symmetry.space_group_name_H-M   'P 1'
#
loop_
_entity.id
_entity.type
_entity.pdbx_description
1 polymer ?
#
loop_
_entity_poly.entity_id
_entity_poly.type
_entity_poly.pdbx_seq_one_letter_code
_entity_poly.pdbx_strand_id
1 'polypeptide(L)'
;TYLTLVDSESSSKATLKAIIFSWSNNYIKTKYQEGDEVILRGDFSYYSGFGTISLICKSVALYGEGMELVRLKRLEEKLAKEGLFDSARKKKLPKYPSKIAIVTSASGAAYHDIKETLKKKFPVNIVLFDALVQGVDAPRSLIKALDEADRSDADLIIFGRGGGSKVDLSCFNDENLVRKV
;
A
#
# COMPACT_ATOMS: atom_id res chain seq x y z
N THR A 1 7.75 -27.21 2.63
CA THR A 1 8.75 -26.15 2.84
C THR A 1 9.22 -26.19 4.29
N TYR A 2 10.53 -26.04 4.48
CA TYR A 2 11.16 -25.94 5.80
C TYR A 2 11.66 -24.53 6.00
N LEU A 3 11.42 -23.96 7.18
CA LEU A 3 11.85 -22.63 7.57
C LEU A 3 12.70 -22.73 8.85
N THR A 4 13.69 -21.88 8.97
CA THR A 4 14.42 -21.68 10.22
C THR A 4 14.09 -20.26 10.70
N LEU A 5 13.42 -20.18 11.84
CA LEU A 5 13.13 -18.91 12.50
C LEU A 5 14.31 -18.56 13.41
N VAL A 6 14.66 -17.30 13.44
CA VAL A 6 15.70 -16.76 14.31
C VAL A 6 15.10 -15.63 15.13
N ASP A 7 15.35 -15.64 16.43
CA ASP A 7 14.98 -14.51 17.27
C ASP A 7 15.90 -13.33 16.98
N SER A 8 15.32 -12.20 16.53
CA SER A 8 16.04 -10.98 16.17
C SER A 8 16.33 -10.09 17.38
N GLU A 9 15.61 -10.26 18.49
CA GLU A 9 15.68 -9.36 19.65
C GLU A 9 16.60 -9.89 20.76
N SER A 10 16.85 -11.22 20.84
CA SER A 10 17.68 -11.77 21.89
C SER A 10 19.18 -11.84 21.51
N SER A 11 20.03 -11.56 22.48
CA SER A 11 21.50 -11.73 22.35
C SER A 11 21.92 -13.20 22.15
N SER A 12 21.07 -14.16 22.51
CA SER A 12 21.21 -15.57 22.21
C SER A 12 20.35 -15.90 21.00
N LYS A 13 20.94 -16.01 19.82
CA LYS A 13 20.25 -16.37 18.56
C LYS A 13 19.51 -17.71 18.69
N ALA A 14 18.37 -17.69 19.38
CA ALA A 14 17.50 -18.85 19.48
C ALA A 14 16.93 -19.17 18.10
N THR A 15 16.92 -20.44 17.73
CA THR A 15 16.37 -20.89 16.45
C THR A 15 15.25 -21.89 16.66
N LEU A 16 14.19 -21.77 15.85
CA LEU A 16 13.08 -22.72 15.84
C LEU A 16 12.87 -23.21 14.42
N LYS A 17 12.80 -24.52 14.23
CA LYS A 17 12.43 -25.10 12.94
C LYS A 17 10.92 -25.06 12.77
N ALA A 18 10.47 -24.58 11.62
CA ALA A 18 9.08 -24.55 11.24
C ALA A 18 8.86 -25.32 9.93
N ILE A 19 7.76 -26.08 9.86
CA ILE A 19 7.45 -26.98 8.74
C ILE A 19 6.11 -26.55 8.16
N ILE A 20 6.09 -26.28 6.86
CA ILE A 20 4.87 -26.06 6.09
C ILE A 20 4.67 -27.26 5.18
N PHE A 21 3.62 -28.05 5.43
CA PHE A 21 3.27 -29.16 4.58
C PHE A 21 2.62 -28.68 3.27
N SER A 22 2.70 -29.49 2.21
CA SER A 22 2.15 -29.15 0.90
C SER A 22 0.64 -28.88 0.91
N TRP A 23 -0.11 -29.59 1.74
CA TRP A 23 -1.54 -29.36 1.91
C TRP A 23 -1.86 -28.03 2.62
N SER A 24 -1.00 -27.54 3.52
CA SER A 24 -1.14 -26.23 4.14
C SER A 24 -0.70 -25.08 3.22
N ASN A 25 0.24 -25.36 2.30
CA ASN A 25 0.79 -24.35 1.38
C ASN A 25 -0.28 -23.73 0.46
N ASN A 26 -1.32 -24.50 0.11
CA ASN A 26 -2.43 -24.01 -0.70
C ASN A 26 -3.28 -22.92 0.02
N TYR A 27 -3.24 -22.88 1.34
CA TYR A 27 -3.95 -21.90 2.16
C TYR A 27 -3.08 -20.73 2.59
N ILE A 28 -1.75 -20.85 2.47
CA ILE A 28 -0.78 -19.80 2.80
C ILE A 28 -0.56 -18.96 1.54
N LYS A 29 -1.33 -17.87 1.42
CA LYS A 29 -1.25 -16.94 0.29
C LYS A 29 -0.15 -15.88 0.43
N THR A 30 0.44 -15.75 1.61
CA THR A 30 1.46 -14.75 1.91
C THR A 30 2.78 -15.15 1.25
N LYS A 31 3.32 -14.27 0.41
CA LYS A 31 4.69 -14.40 -0.11
C LYS A 31 5.64 -13.83 0.94
N TYR A 32 6.61 -14.61 1.37
CA TYR A 32 7.66 -14.23 2.32
C TYR A 32 9.02 -14.58 1.74
N GLN A 33 10.04 -13.87 2.18
CA GLN A 33 11.44 -14.03 1.75
C GLN A 33 12.34 -14.22 2.98
N GLU A 34 13.56 -14.63 2.75
CA GLU A 34 14.57 -14.70 3.80
C GLU A 34 14.86 -13.29 4.35
N GLY A 35 14.81 -13.15 5.68
CA GLY A 35 14.96 -11.88 6.36
C GLY A 35 13.63 -11.21 6.75
N ASP A 36 12.49 -11.70 6.26
CA ASP A 36 11.18 -11.17 6.66
C ASP A 36 10.85 -11.54 8.11
N GLU A 37 10.29 -10.58 8.82
CA GLU A 37 9.69 -10.82 10.14
C GLU A 37 8.27 -11.35 9.95
N VAL A 38 7.97 -12.51 10.56
CA VAL A 38 6.73 -13.24 10.32
C VAL A 38 6.03 -13.64 11.61
N ILE A 39 4.70 -13.64 11.58
CA ILE A 39 3.85 -14.27 12.59
C ILE A 39 3.43 -15.63 12.08
N LEU A 40 3.80 -16.67 12.82
CA LEU A 40 3.41 -18.03 12.50
C LEU A 40 2.37 -18.53 13.52
N ARG A 41 1.35 -19.20 13.01
CA ARG A 41 0.40 -19.95 13.83
C ARG A 41 0.46 -21.42 13.46
N GLY A 42 0.59 -22.28 14.45
CA GLY A 42 0.71 -23.73 14.25
C GLY A 42 0.74 -24.50 15.55
N ASP A 43 1.00 -25.79 15.45
CA ASP A 43 1.14 -26.69 16.57
C ASP A 43 2.59 -27.14 16.75
N PHE A 44 3.05 -27.25 17.98
CA PHE A 44 4.36 -27.81 18.24
C PHE A 44 4.33 -29.34 18.07
N SER A 45 5.32 -29.86 17.42
CA SER A 45 5.55 -31.29 17.23
C SER A 45 6.91 -31.66 17.78
N TYR A 46 6.94 -32.71 18.59
CA TYR A 46 8.18 -33.28 19.09
C TYR A 46 8.44 -34.62 18.42
N TYR A 47 9.62 -34.73 17.79
CA TYR A 47 10.06 -35.98 17.17
C TYR A 47 11.07 -36.68 18.09
N SER A 48 10.61 -37.76 18.72
CA SER A 48 11.41 -38.51 19.72
C SER A 48 12.67 -39.17 19.15
N GLY A 49 12.68 -39.52 17.84
CA GLY A 49 13.84 -40.18 17.21
C GLY A 49 15.10 -39.30 17.14
N PHE A 50 14.95 -37.97 17.10
CA PHE A 50 16.06 -37.01 17.06
C PHE A 50 15.99 -35.94 18.15
N GLY A 51 15.04 -36.04 19.08
CA GLY A 51 14.88 -35.05 20.15
C GLY A 51 14.58 -33.63 19.66
N THR A 52 13.97 -33.45 18.46
CA THR A 52 13.76 -32.15 17.85
C THR A 52 12.33 -31.65 18.05
N ILE A 53 12.21 -30.37 18.38
CA ILE A 53 10.93 -29.65 18.40
C ILE A 53 10.81 -28.85 17.11
N SER A 54 9.63 -28.93 16.48
CA SER A 54 9.32 -28.16 15.28
C SER A 54 7.93 -27.57 15.37
N LEU A 55 7.69 -26.40 14.75
CA LEU A 55 6.37 -25.80 14.60
C LEU A 55 5.76 -26.26 13.28
N ILE A 56 4.64 -26.97 13.34
CA ILE A 56 3.84 -27.30 12.16
C ILE A 56 2.95 -26.11 11.84
N CYS A 57 3.28 -25.36 10.80
CA CYS A 57 2.60 -24.11 10.46
C CYS A 57 1.25 -24.37 9.80
N LYS A 58 0.22 -23.72 10.32
CA LYS A 58 -1.14 -23.64 9.77
C LYS A 58 -1.36 -22.34 9.00
N SER A 59 -0.73 -21.24 9.44
CA SER A 59 -0.79 -19.95 8.76
C SER A 59 0.51 -19.17 8.95
N VAL A 60 0.82 -18.33 7.95
CA VAL A 60 1.94 -17.40 7.94
C VAL A 60 1.40 -16.02 7.59
N ALA A 61 1.80 -14.99 8.32
CA ALA A 61 1.54 -13.60 8.02
C ALA A 61 2.84 -12.81 8.21
N LEU A 62 3.08 -11.81 7.38
CA LEU A 62 4.18 -10.87 7.60
C LEU A 62 3.88 -10.03 8.84
N TYR A 63 4.88 -9.87 9.71
CA TYR A 63 4.75 -8.98 10.87
C TYR A 63 4.55 -7.55 10.37
N GLY A 64 3.57 -6.85 10.94
CA GLY A 64 3.20 -5.52 10.48
C GLY A 64 2.07 -5.48 9.45
N GLU A 65 1.94 -6.43 8.51
CA GLU A 65 0.81 -6.43 7.54
C GLU A 65 -0.56 -6.49 8.25
N GLY A 66 -0.67 -7.30 9.28
CA GLY A 66 -1.91 -7.39 10.07
C GLY A 66 -2.21 -6.10 10.84
N MET A 67 -1.18 -5.48 11.40
CA MET A 67 -1.30 -4.19 12.10
C MET A 67 -1.67 -3.06 11.16
N GLU A 68 -1.04 -3.02 9.97
CA GLU A 68 -1.33 -2.00 8.95
C GLU A 68 -2.76 -2.14 8.41
N LEU A 69 -3.24 -3.36 8.17
CA LEU A 69 -4.63 -3.60 7.77
C LEU A 69 -5.63 -3.17 8.84
N VAL A 70 -5.34 -3.44 10.12
CA VAL A 70 -6.19 -2.98 11.24
C VAL A 70 -6.18 -1.47 11.33
N ARG A 71 -5.02 -0.83 11.19
CA ARG A 71 -4.87 0.63 11.19
C ARG A 71 -5.65 1.25 10.05
N LEU A 72 -5.50 0.73 8.84
CA LEU A 72 -6.21 1.20 7.66
C LEU A 72 -7.73 1.08 7.82
N LYS A 73 -8.21 -0.07 8.32
CA LYS A 73 -9.64 -0.28 8.57
C LYS A 73 -10.21 0.69 9.61
N ARG A 74 -9.46 0.93 10.70
CA ARG A 74 -9.86 1.93 11.71
C ARG A 74 -9.90 3.34 11.14
N LEU A 75 -8.95 3.69 10.28
CA LEU A 75 -8.94 4.98 9.59
C LEU A 75 -10.14 5.11 8.67
N GLU A 76 -10.41 4.09 7.85
CA GLU A 76 -11.59 4.05 6.98
C GLU A 76 -12.89 4.23 7.76
N GLU A 77 -13.09 3.49 8.85
CA GLU A 77 -14.26 3.60 9.72
C GLU A 77 -14.38 5.00 10.35
N LYS A 78 -13.26 5.61 10.77
CA LYS A 78 -13.22 6.96 11.30
C LYS A 78 -13.69 7.98 10.25
N LEU A 79 -13.10 7.94 9.06
CA LEU A 79 -13.39 8.88 7.99
C LEU A 79 -14.81 8.69 7.44
N ALA A 80 -15.30 7.46 7.40
CA ALA A 80 -16.69 7.16 7.03
C ALA A 80 -17.69 7.73 8.03
N LYS A 81 -17.43 7.62 9.34
CA LYS A 81 -18.27 8.25 10.40
C LYS A 81 -18.30 9.77 10.31
N GLU A 82 -17.22 10.38 9.83
CA GLU A 82 -17.13 11.82 9.59
C GLU A 82 -17.80 12.24 8.26
N GLY A 83 -18.33 11.29 7.49
CA GLY A 83 -19.03 11.55 6.22
C GLY A 83 -18.11 11.93 5.06
N LEU A 84 -16.79 11.66 5.15
CA LEU A 84 -15.87 12.03 4.07
C LEU A 84 -16.15 11.28 2.76
N PHE A 85 -16.71 10.08 2.86
CA PHE A 85 -17.03 9.24 1.69
C PHE A 85 -18.46 9.43 1.16
N ASP A 86 -19.24 10.34 1.74
CA ASP A 86 -20.62 10.57 1.35
C ASP A 86 -20.71 11.03 -0.11
N SER A 87 -21.64 10.43 -0.85
CA SER A 87 -21.88 10.77 -2.26
C SER A 87 -22.27 12.23 -2.48
N ALA A 88 -22.89 12.84 -1.46
CA ALA A 88 -23.28 14.25 -1.49
C ALA A 88 -22.08 15.22 -1.55
N ARG A 89 -20.91 14.79 -1.07
CA ARG A 89 -19.65 15.58 -1.13
C ARG A 89 -18.95 15.51 -2.48
N LYS A 90 -19.27 14.49 -3.28
CA LYS A 90 -18.60 14.27 -4.57
C LYS A 90 -19.10 15.27 -5.60
N LYS A 91 -18.18 16.06 -6.15
CA LYS A 91 -18.46 16.99 -7.24
C LYS A 91 -18.69 16.21 -8.55
N LYS A 92 -19.59 16.70 -9.38
CA LYS A 92 -19.79 16.14 -10.72
C LYS A 92 -18.57 16.45 -11.59
N LEU A 93 -18.11 15.47 -12.34
CA LEU A 93 -17.02 15.68 -13.29
C LEU A 93 -17.48 16.60 -14.43
N PRO A 94 -16.65 17.54 -14.89
CA PRO A 94 -16.94 18.37 -16.04
C PRO A 94 -17.02 17.49 -17.29
N LYS A 95 -18.03 17.74 -18.14
CA LYS A 95 -18.24 16.96 -19.38
C LYS A 95 -17.14 17.22 -20.40
N TYR A 96 -16.66 18.45 -20.47
CA TYR A 96 -15.61 18.90 -21.41
C TYR A 96 -14.62 19.81 -20.67
N PRO A 97 -13.65 19.24 -19.96
CA PRO A 97 -12.62 20.03 -19.30
C PRO A 97 -11.71 20.66 -20.35
N SER A 98 -11.38 21.93 -20.20
CA SER A 98 -10.41 22.66 -21.04
C SER A 98 -8.98 22.55 -20.50
N LYS A 99 -8.86 22.42 -19.18
CA LYS A 99 -7.57 22.33 -18.48
C LYS A 99 -7.61 21.25 -17.39
N ILE A 100 -6.64 20.34 -17.44
CA ILE A 100 -6.51 19.25 -16.47
C ILE A 100 -5.18 19.40 -15.74
N ALA A 101 -5.24 19.42 -14.40
CA ALA A 101 -4.08 19.28 -13.54
C ALA A 101 -3.77 17.79 -13.31
N ILE A 102 -2.50 17.41 -13.43
CA ILE A 102 -2.04 16.06 -13.09
C ILE A 102 -1.10 16.18 -11.89
N VAL A 103 -1.42 15.51 -10.79
CA VAL A 103 -0.59 15.43 -9.58
C VAL A 103 0.02 14.04 -9.52
N THR A 104 1.27 13.92 -9.90
CA THR A 104 2.04 12.66 -9.93
C THR A 104 3.53 12.95 -10.08
N SER A 105 4.38 11.92 -10.10
CA SER A 105 5.80 12.09 -10.37
C SER A 105 6.07 12.39 -11.85
N ALA A 106 6.83 13.45 -12.12
CA ALA A 106 7.23 13.84 -13.49
C ALA A 106 8.03 12.76 -14.22
N SER A 107 8.85 12.00 -13.48
CA SER A 107 9.66 10.90 -14.01
C SER A 107 8.91 9.57 -14.09
N GLY A 108 7.66 9.52 -13.59
CA GLY A 108 6.88 8.29 -13.53
C GLY A 108 6.19 7.94 -14.85
N ALA A 109 6.08 6.65 -15.15
CA ALA A 109 5.35 6.17 -16.33
C ALA A 109 3.89 6.65 -16.35
N ALA A 110 3.25 6.78 -15.19
CA ALA A 110 1.87 7.24 -15.09
C ALA A 110 1.62 8.60 -15.74
N TYR A 111 2.52 9.55 -15.57
CA TYR A 111 2.41 10.86 -16.23
C TYR A 111 2.40 10.73 -17.76
N HIS A 112 3.32 9.96 -18.28
CA HIS A 112 3.43 9.75 -19.73
C HIS A 112 2.19 9.05 -20.29
N ASP A 113 1.70 8.02 -19.62
CA ASP A 113 0.52 7.26 -20.06
C ASP A 113 -0.75 8.12 -20.05
N ILE A 114 -0.96 8.92 -19.00
CA ILE A 114 -2.09 9.84 -18.88
C ILE A 114 -2.01 10.90 -20.00
N LYS A 115 -0.84 11.52 -20.15
CA LYS A 115 -0.60 12.56 -21.16
C LYS A 115 -0.85 12.06 -22.58
N GLU A 116 -0.32 10.88 -22.93
CA GLU A 116 -0.51 10.27 -24.22
C GLU A 116 -1.98 9.90 -24.49
N THR A 117 -2.67 9.40 -23.46
CA THR A 117 -4.09 9.06 -23.56
C THR A 117 -4.96 10.28 -23.78
N LEU A 118 -4.71 11.35 -23.02
CA LEU A 118 -5.44 12.60 -23.16
C LEU A 118 -5.22 13.26 -24.53
N LYS A 119 -3.96 13.37 -24.97
CA LYS A 119 -3.63 13.95 -26.28
C LYS A 119 -4.31 13.26 -27.45
N LYS A 120 -4.51 11.93 -27.36
CA LYS A 120 -5.16 11.15 -28.44
C LYS A 120 -6.67 11.32 -28.46
N LYS A 121 -7.29 11.66 -27.32
CA LYS A 121 -8.77 11.66 -27.19
C LYS A 121 -9.38 13.04 -27.05
N PHE A 122 -8.66 13.99 -26.44
CA PHE A 122 -9.17 15.31 -26.12
C PHE A 122 -8.14 16.42 -26.32
N PRO A 123 -8.47 17.50 -27.04
CA PRO A 123 -7.64 18.71 -27.09
C PRO A 123 -7.77 19.45 -25.75
N VAL A 124 -6.95 19.09 -24.75
CA VAL A 124 -7.00 19.64 -23.41
C VAL A 124 -5.62 20.15 -22.99
N ASN A 125 -5.60 21.28 -22.28
CA ASN A 125 -4.38 21.79 -21.67
C ASN A 125 -4.03 20.96 -20.44
N ILE A 126 -2.79 20.47 -20.36
CA ILE A 126 -2.32 19.63 -19.27
C ILE A 126 -1.27 20.42 -18.49
N VAL A 127 -1.46 20.52 -17.17
CA VAL A 127 -0.49 21.08 -16.24
C VAL A 127 -0.06 20.01 -15.26
N LEU A 128 1.25 19.79 -15.14
CA LEU A 128 1.81 18.84 -14.18
C LEU A 128 2.19 19.56 -12.89
N PHE A 129 1.74 19.03 -11.77
CA PHE A 129 2.20 19.35 -10.44
C PHE A 129 3.04 18.16 -9.93
N ASP A 130 4.35 18.31 -10.00
CA ASP A 130 5.28 17.23 -9.67
C ASP A 130 5.27 16.92 -8.18
N ALA A 131 5.16 15.65 -7.84
CA ALA A 131 5.16 15.18 -6.46
C ALA A 131 5.83 13.82 -6.31
N LEU A 132 6.45 13.60 -5.16
CA LEU A 132 6.89 12.26 -4.76
C LEU A 132 5.66 11.39 -4.54
N VAL A 133 5.62 10.21 -5.17
CA VAL A 133 4.50 9.26 -5.10
C VAL A 133 4.85 7.98 -4.34
N GLN A 134 6.01 7.95 -3.69
CA GLN A 134 6.48 6.86 -2.85
C GLN A 134 7.49 7.37 -1.82
N GLY A 135 7.70 6.61 -0.73
CA GLY A 135 8.59 6.97 0.35
C GLY A 135 7.91 7.81 1.45
N VAL A 136 8.66 8.06 2.51
CA VAL A 136 8.16 8.70 3.76
C VAL A 136 7.67 10.14 3.52
N ASP A 137 8.31 10.87 2.62
CA ASP A 137 7.97 12.26 2.32
C ASP A 137 6.86 12.42 1.26
N ALA A 138 6.41 11.32 0.65
CA ALA A 138 5.39 11.34 -0.39
C ALA A 138 4.08 12.00 0.06
N PRO A 139 3.50 11.73 1.26
CA PRO A 139 2.26 12.36 1.69
C PRO A 139 2.37 13.90 1.72
N ARG A 140 3.46 14.43 2.27
CA ARG A 140 3.70 15.88 2.34
C ARG A 140 3.86 16.51 0.95
N SER A 141 4.60 15.83 0.06
CA SER A 141 4.81 16.27 -1.32
C SER A 141 3.49 16.30 -2.09
N LEU A 142 2.67 15.25 -1.95
CA LEU A 142 1.36 15.13 -2.57
C LEU A 142 0.38 16.19 -2.08
N ILE A 143 0.31 16.45 -0.76
CA ILE A 143 -0.54 17.49 -0.18
C ILE A 143 -0.16 18.86 -0.77
N LYS A 144 1.13 19.20 -0.81
CA LYS A 144 1.60 20.45 -1.38
C LYS A 144 1.20 20.60 -2.86
N ALA A 145 1.44 19.56 -3.66
CA ALA A 145 1.09 19.59 -5.08
C ALA A 145 -0.43 19.65 -5.31
N LEU A 146 -1.24 18.99 -4.46
CA LEU A 146 -2.69 19.11 -4.49
C LEU A 146 -3.15 20.52 -4.13
N ASP A 147 -2.54 21.18 -3.13
CA ASP A 147 -2.81 22.57 -2.78
C ASP A 147 -2.53 23.54 -3.94
N GLU A 148 -1.42 23.31 -4.65
CA GLU A 148 -1.06 24.11 -5.82
C GLU A 148 -2.02 23.85 -6.99
N ALA A 149 -2.41 22.59 -7.22
CA ALA A 149 -3.36 22.23 -8.25
C ALA A 149 -4.77 22.79 -7.97
N ASP A 150 -5.23 22.75 -6.72
CA ASP A 150 -6.54 23.25 -6.31
C ASP A 150 -6.65 24.79 -6.44
N ARG A 151 -5.53 25.52 -6.28
CA ARG A 151 -5.45 26.97 -6.52
C ARG A 151 -5.29 27.35 -7.99
N SER A 152 -5.04 26.37 -8.84
CA SER A 152 -4.93 26.61 -10.28
C SER A 152 -6.31 26.78 -10.91
N ASP A 153 -6.32 27.25 -12.16
CA ASP A 153 -7.54 27.37 -12.98
C ASP A 153 -7.87 26.04 -13.71
N ALA A 154 -7.47 24.90 -13.18
CA ALA A 154 -7.79 23.60 -13.75
C ALA A 154 -9.24 23.18 -13.44
N ASP A 155 -9.92 22.67 -14.46
CA ASP A 155 -11.31 22.19 -14.35
C ASP A 155 -11.38 20.84 -13.62
N LEU A 156 -10.28 20.07 -13.66
CA LEU A 156 -10.19 18.72 -13.13
C LEU A 156 -8.78 18.42 -12.66
N ILE A 157 -8.67 17.70 -11.55
CA ILE A 157 -7.40 17.17 -11.05
C ILE A 157 -7.39 15.66 -11.23
N ILE A 158 -6.36 15.13 -11.89
CA ILE A 158 -6.03 13.69 -11.91
C ILE A 158 -4.89 13.48 -10.91
N PHE A 159 -5.17 12.72 -9.86
CA PHE A 159 -4.25 12.45 -8.78
C PHE A 159 -3.97 10.95 -8.64
N GLY A 160 -2.71 10.57 -8.61
CA GLY A 160 -2.36 9.16 -8.45
C GLY A 160 -0.93 8.82 -8.83
N ARG A 161 -0.66 7.52 -8.86
CA ARG A 161 0.61 6.96 -9.36
C ARG A 161 0.33 5.77 -10.27
N GLY A 162 1.36 5.29 -10.97
CA GLY A 162 1.34 4.01 -11.66
C GLY A 162 1.28 2.83 -10.69
N GLY A 163 1.25 1.61 -11.21
CA GLY A 163 1.29 0.39 -10.42
C GLY A 163 2.50 0.32 -9.48
N GLY A 164 2.46 -0.58 -8.51
CA GLY A 164 3.52 -0.78 -7.53
C GLY A 164 3.12 -1.81 -6.48
N SER A 165 4.01 -2.09 -5.55
CA SER A 165 3.72 -2.95 -4.41
C SER A 165 2.74 -2.27 -3.44
N LYS A 166 2.12 -3.06 -2.55
CA LYS A 166 1.26 -2.52 -1.48
C LYS A 166 2.01 -1.52 -0.59
N VAL A 167 3.28 -1.78 -0.32
CA VAL A 167 4.14 -0.91 0.48
C VAL A 167 4.33 0.44 -0.21
N ASP A 168 4.55 0.44 -1.51
CA ASP A 168 4.69 1.68 -2.29
C ASP A 168 3.40 2.52 -2.33
N LEU A 169 2.24 1.88 -2.19
CA LEU A 169 0.94 2.53 -2.17
C LEU A 169 0.53 3.04 -0.79
N SER A 170 1.24 2.66 0.27
CA SER A 170 0.91 2.99 1.66
C SER A 170 0.88 4.50 1.94
N CYS A 171 1.67 5.30 1.20
CA CYS A 171 1.68 6.75 1.33
C CYS A 171 0.32 7.41 1.01
N PHE A 172 -0.52 6.76 0.19
CA PHE A 172 -1.88 7.23 -0.12
C PHE A 172 -2.88 6.95 1.01
N ASN A 173 -2.49 6.17 2.02
CA ASN A 173 -3.30 5.88 3.22
C ASN A 173 -3.02 6.89 4.35
N ASP A 174 -2.26 7.96 4.10
CA ASP A 174 -2.05 9.04 5.08
C ASP A 174 -3.35 9.82 5.31
N GLU A 175 -3.74 9.98 6.59
CA GLU A 175 -5.00 10.63 6.96
C GLU A 175 -5.10 12.07 6.45
N ASN A 176 -4.00 12.84 6.53
CA ASN A 176 -3.99 14.23 6.09
C ASN A 176 -4.14 14.34 4.59
N LEU A 177 -3.51 13.41 3.84
CA LEU A 177 -3.66 13.34 2.40
C LEU A 177 -5.09 12.98 2.00
N VAL A 178 -5.71 11.98 2.65
CA VAL A 178 -7.11 11.60 2.37
C VAL A 178 -8.08 12.74 2.67
N ARG A 179 -7.83 13.52 3.73
CA ARG A 179 -8.65 14.69 4.07
C ARG A 179 -8.50 15.84 3.09
N LYS A 180 -7.38 15.88 2.36
CA LYS A 180 -7.11 16.92 1.36
C LYS A 180 -7.79 16.65 0.03
N VAL A 181 -8.04 15.40 -0.31
CA VAL A 181 -8.73 14.96 -1.54
C VAL A 181 -10.24 15.10 -1.39
#